data_7ebff6a3f11f48f938b71ea78f4c1357
#
_entry.id   7ebff6a3f11f48f938b71ea78f4c1357
#
_cell.length_a   1.000
_cell.length_b   1.000
_cell.length_c   1.000
_cell.angle_alpha   90.00
_cell.angle_beta   90.00
_cell.angle_gamma   90.00
#
_symmetry.space_group_name_H-M   'P 1'
#
loop_
_entity.id
_entity.type
_entity.pdbx_description
1 polymer ?
#
loop_
_entity_poly.entity_id
_entity_poly.type
_entity_poly.pdbx_seq_one_letter_code
_entity_poly.pdbx_strand_id
1 'polypeptide(L)'
;MKVDLLPVVESCLIGAVSVLSGIVWQQRRAIEALQADRLAIENRLGTIQQQTCVDPLTGLRNQQMFEIRISSLLRGKVPFALIYIDLDGLKAENDRRGHVAGDRMIRSAAKAIRSAVGRRHDLDSLFRRSNAADEFLWVLEGSRLPIGVDRAEHILTALQSIGLSASIGVMEWDAQTIASCVEIELAAEQQMQRAKREGRNRVCAQAVVEHTAPVALPHNTQSVPEANPNEVAARIK
;
A
#
# COMPACT_ATOMS: atom_id res chain seq x y z
N MET A 1 57.33 -52.54 17.83
CA MET A 1 56.44 -51.73 18.71
C MET A 1 55.52 -50.98 17.77
N LYS A 2 54.27 -51.42 17.55
CA LYS A 2 53.27 -50.69 16.77
C LYS A 2 52.66 -49.66 17.69
N VAL A 3 52.90 -48.41 17.41
CA VAL A 3 52.25 -47.27 18.13
C VAL A 3 50.83 -47.20 17.60
N ASP A 4 49.87 -47.38 18.49
CA ASP A 4 48.46 -47.30 18.16
C ASP A 4 48.10 -45.79 18.06
N LEU A 5 47.96 -45.30 16.81
CA LEU A 5 47.70 -43.89 16.53
C LEU A 5 46.19 -43.52 16.59
N LEU A 6 45.36 -44.55 16.78
CA LEU A 6 43.90 -44.39 16.76
C LEU A 6 43.37 -43.38 17.80
N PRO A 7 43.77 -43.45 19.11
CA PRO A 7 43.27 -42.54 20.13
C PRO A 7 43.75 -41.11 19.95
N VAL A 8 44.87 -40.87 19.29
CA VAL A 8 45.36 -39.52 19.00
C VAL A 8 44.53 -38.87 17.89
N VAL A 9 44.19 -39.63 16.87
CA VAL A 9 43.33 -39.14 15.75
C VAL A 9 41.91 -38.86 16.27
N GLU A 10 41.33 -39.68 17.10
CA GLU A 10 40.02 -39.46 17.71
C GLU A 10 39.98 -38.16 18.56
N SER A 11 41.02 -37.95 19.40
CA SER A 11 41.12 -36.75 20.22
C SER A 11 41.25 -35.49 19.38
N CYS A 12 42.00 -35.51 18.28
CA CYS A 12 42.13 -34.39 17.36
C CYS A 12 40.81 -34.11 16.61
N LEU A 13 40.06 -35.15 16.20
CA LEU A 13 38.79 -35.00 15.55
C LEU A 13 37.73 -34.38 16.50
N ILE A 14 37.65 -34.84 17.74
CA ILE A 14 36.72 -34.31 18.74
C ILE A 14 37.08 -32.82 19.01
N GLY A 15 38.34 -32.48 19.14
CA GLY A 15 38.77 -31.09 19.29
C GLY A 15 38.42 -30.19 18.11
N ALA A 16 38.59 -30.66 16.87
CA ALA A 16 38.24 -29.94 15.66
C ALA A 16 36.71 -29.73 15.54
N VAL A 17 35.92 -30.75 15.86
CA VAL A 17 34.45 -30.64 15.88
C VAL A 17 33.96 -29.63 16.90
N SER A 18 34.57 -29.58 18.09
CA SER A 18 34.23 -28.65 19.16
C SER A 18 34.52 -27.21 18.74
N VAL A 19 35.68 -26.96 18.13
CA VAL A 19 36.05 -25.64 17.62
C VAL A 19 35.12 -25.18 16.51
N LEU A 20 34.81 -26.03 15.53
CA LEU A 20 33.89 -25.74 14.45
C LEU A 20 32.47 -25.46 14.97
N SER A 21 32.00 -26.23 15.93
CA SER A 21 30.70 -26.01 16.58
C SER A 21 30.64 -24.65 17.27
N GLY A 22 31.72 -24.24 17.95
CA GLY A 22 31.84 -22.91 18.56
C GLY A 22 31.79 -21.77 17.54
N ILE A 23 32.50 -21.91 16.41
CA ILE A 23 32.49 -20.92 15.33
C ILE A 23 31.09 -20.81 14.73
N VAL A 24 30.45 -21.92 14.42
CA VAL A 24 29.07 -21.95 13.87
C VAL A 24 28.08 -21.29 14.83
N TRP A 25 28.20 -21.57 16.13
CA TRP A 25 27.36 -20.97 17.15
C TRP A 25 27.56 -19.45 17.24
N GLN A 26 28.81 -18.99 17.20
CA GLN A 26 29.15 -17.57 17.22
C GLN A 26 28.63 -16.84 15.96
N GLN A 27 28.76 -17.46 14.78
CA GLN A 27 28.22 -16.92 13.54
C GLN A 27 26.69 -16.84 13.57
N ARG A 28 26.01 -17.88 14.08
CA ARG A 28 24.54 -17.84 14.25
C ARG A 28 24.10 -16.68 15.14
N ARG A 29 24.75 -16.48 16.28
CA ARG A 29 24.46 -15.35 17.18
C ARG A 29 24.69 -14.00 16.52
N ALA A 30 25.73 -13.85 15.73
CA ALA A 30 25.99 -12.62 14.98
C ALA A 30 24.91 -12.34 13.92
N ILE A 31 24.46 -13.38 13.21
CA ILE A 31 23.36 -13.27 12.23
C ILE A 31 22.04 -12.88 12.92
N GLU A 32 21.71 -13.52 14.05
CA GLU A 32 20.52 -13.21 14.83
C GLU A 32 20.52 -11.75 15.34
N ALA A 33 21.68 -11.29 15.83
CA ALA A 33 21.84 -9.88 16.25
C ALA A 33 21.66 -8.89 15.08
N LEU A 34 22.25 -9.17 13.91
CA LEU A 34 22.09 -8.35 12.72
C LEU A 34 20.65 -8.32 12.22
N GLN A 35 19.94 -9.45 12.29
CA GLN A 35 18.52 -9.50 11.93
C GLN A 35 17.65 -8.69 12.89
N ALA A 36 17.94 -8.76 14.20
CA ALA A 36 17.25 -7.96 15.21
C ALA A 36 17.48 -6.45 15.01
N ASP A 37 18.72 -6.03 14.73
CA ASP A 37 19.07 -4.64 14.45
C ASP A 37 18.38 -4.14 13.17
N ARG A 38 18.37 -4.95 12.11
CA ARG A 38 17.67 -4.64 10.88
C ARG A 38 16.18 -4.41 11.13
N LEU A 39 15.53 -5.30 11.85
CA LEU A 39 14.11 -5.18 12.19
C LEU A 39 13.83 -3.92 13.03
N ALA A 40 14.74 -3.59 13.98
CA ALA A 40 14.63 -2.38 14.78
C ALA A 40 14.77 -1.11 13.95
N ILE A 41 15.66 -1.10 12.95
CA ILE A 41 15.82 0.01 12.00
C ILE A 41 14.58 0.14 11.11
N GLU A 42 14.07 -0.96 10.54
CA GLU A 42 12.85 -0.96 9.73
C GLU A 42 11.65 -0.43 10.52
N ASN A 43 11.48 -0.84 11.78
CA ASN A 43 10.43 -0.33 12.67
C ASN A 43 10.61 1.17 12.98
N ARG A 44 11.82 1.65 13.21
CA ARG A 44 12.10 3.08 13.42
C ARG A 44 11.83 3.90 12.17
N LEU A 45 12.22 3.42 10.99
CA LEU A 45 11.91 4.07 9.72
C LEU A 45 10.40 4.13 9.49
N GLY A 46 9.66 3.05 9.77
CA GLY A 46 8.20 3.03 9.73
C GLY A 46 7.58 4.07 10.66
N THR A 47 8.09 4.18 11.89
CA THR A 47 7.60 5.17 12.88
C THR A 47 7.90 6.61 12.42
N ILE A 48 9.08 6.89 11.88
CA ILE A 48 9.43 8.21 11.35
C ILE A 48 8.59 8.56 10.12
N GLN A 49 8.35 7.62 9.23
CA GLN A 49 7.45 7.79 8.07
C GLN A 49 6.01 8.06 8.50
N GLN A 50 5.54 7.42 9.57
CA GLN A 50 4.23 7.68 10.16
C GLN A 50 4.12 9.06 10.83
N GLN A 51 5.22 9.65 11.28
CA GLN A 51 5.24 10.99 11.88
C GLN A 51 5.23 12.13 10.84
N THR A 52 5.53 11.85 9.58
CA THR A 52 5.43 12.85 8.50
C THR A 52 4.00 12.86 7.95
N CYS A 53 3.28 13.96 8.15
CA CYS A 53 1.92 14.14 7.63
C CYS A 53 1.88 14.39 6.12
N VAL A 54 3.03 14.46 5.45
CA VAL A 54 3.15 14.85 4.04
C VAL A 54 4.00 13.87 3.24
N ASP A 55 3.66 13.74 1.97
CA ASP A 55 4.45 13.00 0.99
C ASP A 55 5.68 13.82 0.57
N PRO A 56 6.90 13.28 0.67
CA PRO A 56 8.14 14.03 0.42
C PRO A 56 8.33 14.40 -1.06
N LEU A 57 7.71 13.69 -2.00
CA LEU A 57 7.85 13.95 -3.43
C LEU A 57 6.99 15.12 -3.89
N THR A 58 5.77 15.22 -3.36
CA THR A 58 4.75 16.18 -3.82
C THR A 58 4.43 17.27 -2.82
N GLY A 59 4.75 17.08 -1.54
CA GLY A 59 4.37 17.97 -0.44
C GLY A 59 2.86 17.94 -0.14
N LEU A 60 2.10 17.01 -0.71
CA LEU A 60 0.71 16.76 -0.37
C LEU A 60 0.61 15.98 0.95
N ARG A 61 -0.56 15.96 1.56
CA ARG A 61 -0.82 15.06 2.69
C ARG A 61 -0.69 13.60 2.23
N ASN A 62 -0.23 12.73 3.13
CA ASN A 62 0.00 11.32 2.83
C ASN A 62 -1.24 10.45 3.11
N GLN A 63 -1.15 9.16 2.84
CA GLN A 63 -2.18 8.14 3.08
C GLN A 63 -2.68 8.15 4.54
N GLN A 64 -1.80 8.29 5.51
CA GLN A 64 -2.17 8.30 6.92
C GLN A 64 -3.12 9.47 7.25
N MET A 65 -2.83 10.65 6.69
CA MET A 65 -3.71 11.82 6.85
C MET A 65 -5.06 11.64 6.16
N PHE A 66 -5.09 10.93 5.04
CA PHE A 66 -6.34 10.53 4.39
C PHE A 66 -7.20 9.65 5.31
N GLU A 67 -6.63 8.58 5.87
CA GLU A 67 -7.33 7.66 6.78
C GLU A 67 -7.88 8.37 8.03
N ILE A 68 -7.08 9.27 8.62
CA ILE A 68 -7.51 10.11 9.74
C ILE A 68 -8.70 10.98 9.32
N ARG A 69 -8.63 11.62 8.15
CA ARG A 69 -9.70 12.50 7.64
C ARG A 69 -10.99 11.73 7.40
N ILE A 70 -10.94 10.63 6.65
CA ILE A 70 -12.11 9.79 6.38
C ILE A 70 -12.72 9.28 7.70
N SER A 71 -11.89 8.75 8.61
CA SER A 71 -12.37 8.28 9.91
C SER A 71 -13.07 9.38 10.72
N SER A 72 -12.61 10.63 10.63
CA SER A 72 -13.26 11.77 11.27
C SER A 72 -14.62 12.09 10.66
N LEU A 73 -14.72 12.11 9.32
CA LEU A 73 -15.98 12.37 8.60
C LEU A 73 -17.02 11.28 8.86
N LEU A 74 -16.60 10.01 8.88
CA LEU A 74 -17.46 8.87 9.18
C LEU A 74 -18.03 8.96 10.59
N ARG A 75 -17.18 9.24 11.61
CA ARG A 75 -17.64 9.43 13.00
C ARG A 75 -18.57 10.62 13.15
N GLY A 76 -18.27 11.71 12.45
CA GLY A 76 -19.09 12.92 12.44
C GLY A 76 -20.36 12.82 11.61
N LYS A 77 -20.55 11.73 10.87
CA LYS A 77 -21.63 11.55 9.89
C LYS A 77 -21.73 12.72 8.92
N VAL A 78 -20.57 13.22 8.49
CA VAL A 78 -20.50 14.32 7.51
C VAL A 78 -20.42 13.71 6.11
N PRO A 79 -21.40 13.95 5.22
CA PRO A 79 -21.38 13.42 3.87
C PRO A 79 -20.21 14.02 3.08
N PHE A 80 -19.69 13.28 2.10
CA PHE A 80 -18.60 13.75 1.24
C PHE A 80 -18.58 13.02 -0.11
N ALA A 81 -17.92 13.63 -1.08
CA ALA A 81 -17.48 12.94 -2.29
C ALA A 81 -15.98 12.64 -2.20
N LEU A 82 -15.58 11.43 -2.61
CA LEU A 82 -14.17 11.03 -2.74
C LEU A 82 -13.82 10.92 -4.22
N ILE A 83 -12.78 11.61 -4.64
CA ILE A 83 -12.20 11.56 -5.98
C ILE A 83 -10.89 10.79 -5.88
N TYR A 84 -10.80 9.69 -6.62
CA TYR A 84 -9.62 8.83 -6.75
C TYR A 84 -9.00 9.06 -8.13
N ILE A 85 -7.75 9.51 -8.18
CA ILE A 85 -7.05 9.92 -9.41
C ILE A 85 -5.83 9.01 -9.58
N ASP A 86 -5.67 8.42 -10.75
CA ASP A 86 -4.50 7.63 -11.13
C ASP A 86 -3.95 8.16 -12.45
N LEU A 87 -2.66 8.47 -12.49
CA LEU A 87 -2.01 8.99 -13.68
C LEU A 87 -1.80 7.89 -14.71
N ASP A 88 -2.30 8.09 -15.90
CA ASP A 88 -2.08 7.15 -17.00
C ASP A 88 -0.63 7.21 -17.50
N GLY A 89 -0.03 6.05 -17.74
CA GLY A 89 1.23 5.94 -18.45
C GLY A 89 2.50 6.17 -17.63
N LEU A 90 2.45 6.30 -16.30
CA LEU A 90 3.65 6.47 -15.47
C LEU A 90 4.66 5.34 -15.66
N LYS A 91 4.18 4.08 -15.72
CA LYS A 91 5.07 2.93 -15.96
C LYS A 91 5.83 3.06 -17.29
N ALA A 92 5.13 3.41 -18.37
CA ALA A 92 5.76 3.59 -19.67
C ALA A 92 6.80 4.75 -19.68
N GLU A 93 6.53 5.83 -18.93
CA GLU A 93 7.48 6.92 -18.76
C GLU A 93 8.72 6.49 -17.98
N ASN A 94 8.54 5.71 -16.90
CA ASN A 94 9.64 5.13 -16.12
C ASN A 94 10.48 4.16 -16.96
N ASP A 95 9.84 3.28 -17.73
CA ASP A 95 10.52 2.29 -18.58
C ASP A 95 11.32 2.98 -19.71
N ARG A 96 10.79 4.10 -20.23
CA ARG A 96 11.42 4.85 -21.34
C ARG A 96 12.53 5.80 -20.89
N ARG A 97 12.36 6.49 -19.74
CA ARG A 97 13.22 7.62 -19.32
C ARG A 97 13.75 7.50 -17.90
N GLY A 98 13.46 6.40 -17.21
CA GLY A 98 13.88 6.14 -15.84
C GLY A 98 13.01 6.83 -14.79
N HIS A 99 13.16 6.38 -13.55
CA HIS A 99 12.34 6.84 -12.40
C HIS A 99 12.39 8.36 -12.15
N VAL A 100 13.49 9.02 -12.48
CA VAL A 100 13.61 10.49 -12.35
C VAL A 100 12.60 11.22 -13.27
N ALA A 101 12.28 10.64 -14.42
CA ALA A 101 11.26 11.21 -15.32
C ALA A 101 9.85 10.97 -14.77
N GLY A 102 9.56 9.78 -14.22
CA GLY A 102 8.31 9.52 -13.53
C GLY A 102 8.10 10.42 -12.32
N ASP A 103 9.12 10.64 -11.50
CA ASP A 103 9.07 11.58 -10.38
C ASP A 103 8.73 13.02 -10.83
N ARG A 104 9.27 13.46 -11.96
CA ARG A 104 8.92 14.76 -12.55
C ARG A 104 7.47 14.81 -13.02
N MET A 105 6.99 13.73 -13.65
CA MET A 105 5.60 13.59 -14.06
C MET A 105 4.66 13.71 -12.86
N ILE A 106 4.94 12.99 -11.75
CA ILE A 106 4.16 13.03 -10.51
C ILE A 106 4.16 14.43 -9.90
N ARG A 107 5.32 15.11 -9.82
CA ARG A 107 5.39 16.49 -9.29
C ARG A 107 4.59 17.49 -10.16
N SER A 108 4.64 17.32 -11.49
CA SER A 108 3.88 18.17 -12.42
C SER A 108 2.39 17.95 -12.26
N ALA A 109 1.95 16.69 -12.14
CA ALA A 109 0.56 16.33 -11.86
C ALA A 109 0.08 16.91 -10.53
N ALA A 110 0.84 16.71 -9.45
CA ALA A 110 0.50 17.28 -8.14
C ALA A 110 0.33 18.81 -8.18
N LYS A 111 1.19 19.51 -8.92
CA LYS A 111 1.08 20.96 -9.12
C LYS A 111 -0.18 21.37 -9.89
N ALA A 112 -0.51 20.65 -10.96
CA ALA A 112 -1.71 20.89 -11.76
C ALA A 112 -2.98 20.62 -10.95
N ILE A 113 -3.04 19.51 -10.23
CA ILE A 113 -4.17 19.15 -9.34
C ILE A 113 -4.34 20.21 -8.26
N ARG A 114 -3.27 20.63 -7.57
CA ARG A 114 -3.33 21.70 -6.56
C ARG A 114 -3.87 23.01 -7.14
N SER A 115 -3.48 23.37 -8.35
CA SER A 115 -3.96 24.57 -9.03
C SER A 115 -5.45 24.46 -9.38
N ALA A 116 -5.93 23.30 -9.80
CA ALA A 116 -7.33 23.04 -10.10
C ALA A 116 -8.20 23.03 -8.83
N VAL A 117 -7.70 22.50 -7.73
CA VAL A 117 -8.37 22.52 -6.40
C VAL A 117 -8.52 23.95 -5.87
N GLY A 118 -7.54 24.79 -6.03
CA GLY A 118 -7.57 26.24 -5.93
C GLY A 118 -7.59 26.82 -4.51
N ARG A 119 -8.50 26.41 -3.62
CA ARG A 119 -8.65 26.99 -2.28
C ARG A 119 -7.75 26.31 -1.26
N ARG A 120 -7.12 27.09 -0.35
CA ARG A 120 -6.23 26.54 0.69
C ARG A 120 -6.91 25.50 1.59
N HIS A 121 -8.18 25.72 1.92
CA HIS A 121 -8.98 24.80 2.74
C HIS A 121 -9.20 23.46 2.05
N ASP A 122 -9.42 23.48 0.72
CA ASP A 122 -9.64 22.24 -0.06
C ASP A 122 -8.34 21.46 -0.27
N LEU A 123 -7.19 22.16 -0.28
CA LEU A 123 -5.87 21.53 -0.35
C LEU A 123 -5.53 20.67 0.87
N ASP A 124 -6.13 20.96 2.03
CA ASP A 124 -5.97 20.16 3.24
C ASP A 124 -6.66 18.78 3.15
N SER A 125 -7.51 18.60 2.14
CA SER A 125 -8.22 17.37 1.83
C SER A 125 -7.71 16.68 0.56
N LEU A 126 -6.53 17.09 0.05
CA LEU A 126 -5.83 16.46 -1.08
C LEU A 126 -4.65 15.64 -0.57
N PHE A 127 -4.62 14.37 -0.96
CA PHE A 127 -3.67 13.38 -0.45
C PHE A 127 -2.95 12.68 -1.60
N ARG A 128 -1.73 12.19 -1.33
CA ARG A 128 -1.06 11.21 -2.17
C ARG A 128 -1.01 9.87 -1.46
N ARG A 129 -1.32 8.79 -2.19
CA ARG A 129 -1.26 7.44 -1.66
C ARG A 129 0.19 6.96 -1.61
N SER A 130 0.67 6.56 -0.42
CA SER A 130 2.10 6.29 -0.18
C SER A 130 2.62 5.02 -0.85
N ASN A 131 1.75 4.04 -1.11
CA ASN A 131 2.13 2.73 -1.67
C ASN A 131 1.93 2.65 -3.19
N ALA A 132 1.34 3.67 -3.80
CA ALA A 132 1.08 3.74 -5.23
C ALA A 132 1.71 5.03 -5.77
N ALA A 133 2.62 4.88 -6.73
CA ALA A 133 3.45 5.99 -7.19
C ALA A 133 2.66 7.11 -7.89
N ASP A 134 1.49 6.81 -8.45
CA ASP A 134 0.70 7.62 -9.37
C ASP A 134 -0.70 7.99 -8.87
N GLU A 135 -1.04 7.65 -7.61
CA GLU A 135 -2.40 7.80 -7.09
C GLU A 135 -2.54 9.00 -6.16
N PHE A 136 -3.63 9.76 -6.37
CA PHE A 136 -4.03 10.90 -5.56
C PHE A 136 -5.48 10.75 -5.13
N LEU A 137 -5.79 11.25 -3.94
CA LEU A 137 -7.12 11.21 -3.34
C LEU A 137 -7.54 12.62 -2.95
N TRP A 138 -8.77 13.00 -3.28
CA TRP A 138 -9.33 14.28 -2.86
C TRP A 138 -10.69 14.09 -2.22
N VAL A 139 -10.85 14.56 -1.00
CA VAL A 139 -12.09 14.47 -0.21
C VAL A 139 -12.79 15.83 -0.26
N LEU A 140 -14.01 15.83 -0.78
CA LEU A 140 -14.90 17.00 -0.86
C LEU A 140 -15.98 16.89 0.22
N GLU A 141 -15.74 17.50 1.36
CA GLU A 141 -16.64 17.51 2.51
C GLU A 141 -17.96 18.24 2.18
N GLY A 142 -19.08 17.70 2.63
CA GLY A 142 -20.41 18.26 2.39
C GLY A 142 -20.87 18.20 0.93
N SER A 143 -20.09 17.58 0.05
CA SER A 143 -20.38 17.56 -1.40
C SER A 143 -21.08 16.29 -1.82
N ARG A 144 -21.92 16.44 -2.86
CA ARG A 144 -22.66 15.36 -3.52
C ARG A 144 -21.97 14.96 -4.83
N LEU A 145 -22.37 13.80 -5.37
CA LEU A 145 -21.78 13.21 -6.58
C LEU A 145 -21.65 14.20 -7.76
N PRO A 146 -22.68 15.00 -8.13
CA PRO A 146 -22.56 15.92 -9.26
C PRO A 146 -21.42 16.93 -9.10
N ILE A 147 -21.22 17.46 -7.87
CA ILE A 147 -20.12 18.36 -7.56
C ILE A 147 -18.79 17.61 -7.63
N GLY A 148 -18.72 16.38 -7.10
CA GLY A 148 -17.54 15.55 -7.20
C GLY A 148 -17.13 15.28 -8.65
N VAL A 149 -18.08 14.97 -9.53
CA VAL A 149 -17.83 14.77 -10.97
C VAL A 149 -17.33 16.04 -11.64
N ASP A 150 -17.99 17.18 -11.44
CA ASP A 150 -17.56 18.48 -11.99
C ASP A 150 -16.11 18.83 -11.59
N ARG A 151 -15.77 18.60 -10.32
CA ARG A 151 -14.41 18.81 -9.81
C ARG A 151 -13.41 17.85 -10.39
N ALA A 152 -13.77 16.58 -10.57
CA ALA A 152 -12.93 15.56 -11.18
C ALA A 152 -12.63 15.89 -12.67
N GLU A 153 -13.63 16.36 -13.42
CA GLU A 153 -13.45 16.81 -14.81
C GLU A 153 -12.59 18.04 -14.92
N HIS A 154 -12.70 18.98 -13.97
CA HIS A 154 -11.83 20.14 -13.89
C HIS A 154 -10.36 19.74 -13.65
N ILE A 155 -10.11 18.78 -12.77
CA ILE A 155 -8.77 18.20 -12.56
C ILE A 155 -8.26 17.53 -13.83
N LEU A 156 -9.09 16.73 -14.50
CA LEU A 156 -8.71 16.03 -15.73
C LEU A 156 -8.30 17.05 -16.81
N THR A 157 -9.09 18.10 -16.99
CA THR A 157 -8.79 19.21 -17.93
C THR A 157 -7.46 19.89 -17.58
N ALA A 158 -7.18 20.13 -16.29
CA ALA A 158 -5.92 20.72 -15.86
C ALA A 158 -4.72 19.81 -16.15
N LEU A 159 -4.86 18.50 -15.97
CA LEU A 159 -3.83 17.51 -16.32
C LEU A 159 -3.60 17.48 -17.84
N GLN A 160 -4.68 17.45 -18.63
CA GLN A 160 -4.60 17.46 -20.09
C GLN A 160 -3.90 18.73 -20.63
N SER A 161 -4.10 19.89 -19.99
CA SER A 161 -3.45 21.16 -20.39
C SER A 161 -1.92 21.12 -20.30
N ILE A 162 -1.37 20.18 -19.50
CA ILE A 162 0.09 19.95 -19.37
C ILE A 162 0.54 18.65 -20.05
N GLY A 163 -0.30 18.07 -20.90
CA GLY A 163 0.02 16.84 -21.66
C GLY A 163 -0.02 15.56 -20.83
N LEU A 164 -0.68 15.55 -19.67
CA LEU A 164 -0.91 14.37 -18.85
C LEU A 164 -2.35 13.89 -18.98
N SER A 165 -2.56 12.59 -18.77
CA SER A 165 -3.90 12.02 -18.66
C SER A 165 -4.04 11.25 -17.36
N ALA A 166 -5.27 11.07 -16.90
CA ALA A 166 -5.59 10.33 -15.70
C ALA A 166 -6.90 9.57 -15.85
N SER A 167 -6.98 8.44 -15.16
CA SER A 167 -8.22 7.71 -14.93
C SER A 167 -8.75 8.10 -13.56
N ILE A 168 -9.98 8.62 -13.49
CA ILE A 168 -10.52 9.20 -12.27
C ILE A 168 -11.80 8.47 -11.88
N GLY A 169 -11.88 8.05 -10.62
CA GLY A 169 -13.08 7.50 -9.99
C GLY A 169 -13.68 8.51 -9.02
N VAL A 170 -15.01 8.63 -9.00
CA VAL A 170 -15.73 9.46 -8.03
C VAL A 170 -16.78 8.61 -7.33
N MET A 171 -16.82 8.69 -6.01
CA MET A 171 -17.87 8.11 -5.20
C MET A 171 -18.46 9.15 -4.24
N GLU A 172 -19.73 9.00 -3.90
CA GLU A 172 -20.40 9.75 -2.84
C GLU A 172 -20.67 8.86 -1.65
N TRP A 173 -20.46 9.40 -0.44
CA TRP A 173 -20.95 8.82 0.80
C TRP A 173 -21.97 9.78 1.45
N ASP A 174 -23.19 9.30 1.70
CA ASP A 174 -24.33 10.11 2.13
C ASP A 174 -24.53 10.19 3.66
N ALA A 175 -23.65 9.59 4.43
CA ALA A 175 -23.71 9.47 5.89
C ALA A 175 -24.80 8.55 6.43
N GLN A 176 -25.59 7.89 5.61
CA GLN A 176 -26.65 6.95 6.04
C GLN A 176 -26.18 5.50 6.01
N THR A 177 -25.25 5.20 5.10
CA THR A 177 -24.68 3.86 4.94
C THR A 177 -23.55 3.65 5.95
N ILE A 178 -23.54 2.51 6.63
CA ILE A 178 -22.40 2.11 7.47
C ILE A 178 -21.29 1.64 6.54
N ALA A 179 -20.16 2.35 6.55
CA ALA A 179 -19.01 2.00 5.74
C ALA A 179 -17.71 2.24 6.52
N SER A 180 -16.71 1.45 6.25
CA SER A 180 -15.34 1.64 6.73
C SER A 180 -14.54 2.51 5.75
N CYS A 181 -13.42 3.05 6.21
CA CYS A 181 -12.48 3.79 5.35
C CYS A 181 -12.06 2.96 4.13
N VAL A 182 -11.80 1.66 4.33
CA VAL A 182 -11.37 0.73 3.28
C VAL A 182 -12.45 0.53 2.21
N GLU A 183 -13.72 0.36 2.62
CA GLU A 183 -14.84 0.18 1.68
C GLU A 183 -15.07 1.43 0.84
N ILE A 184 -14.94 2.60 1.44
CA ILE A 184 -15.07 3.89 0.73
C ILE A 184 -13.94 4.08 -0.28
N GLU A 185 -12.71 3.81 0.12
CA GLU A 185 -11.55 3.89 -0.77
C GLU A 185 -11.69 2.91 -1.94
N LEU A 186 -12.08 1.65 -1.64
CA LEU A 186 -12.30 0.61 -2.64
C LEU A 186 -13.41 0.99 -3.64
N ALA A 187 -14.50 1.59 -3.19
CA ALA A 187 -15.57 2.03 -4.08
C ALA A 187 -15.10 3.11 -5.07
N ALA A 188 -14.32 4.08 -4.62
CA ALA A 188 -13.72 5.10 -5.50
C ALA A 188 -12.69 4.48 -6.45
N GLU A 189 -11.85 3.55 -5.95
CA GLU A 189 -10.87 2.81 -6.75
C GLU A 189 -11.57 1.99 -7.85
N GLN A 190 -12.69 1.33 -7.56
CA GLN A 190 -13.45 0.58 -8.57
C GLN A 190 -13.91 1.46 -9.73
N GLN A 191 -14.34 2.70 -9.46
CA GLN A 191 -14.70 3.65 -10.50
C GLN A 191 -13.47 4.11 -11.30
N MET A 192 -12.34 4.34 -10.67
CA MET A 192 -11.07 4.63 -11.34
C MET A 192 -10.64 3.45 -12.24
N GLN A 193 -10.74 2.21 -11.75
CA GLN A 193 -10.46 1.01 -12.56
C GLN A 193 -11.45 0.87 -13.72
N ARG A 194 -12.70 1.28 -13.54
CA ARG A 194 -13.68 1.36 -14.63
C ARG A 194 -13.23 2.37 -15.69
N ALA A 195 -12.80 3.56 -15.29
CA ALA A 195 -12.24 4.57 -16.20
C ALA A 195 -11.04 4.00 -17.01
N LYS A 196 -10.15 3.23 -16.38
CA LYS A 196 -9.04 2.54 -17.07
C LYS A 196 -9.53 1.54 -18.12
N ARG A 197 -10.53 0.72 -17.77
CA ARG A 197 -11.09 -0.29 -18.70
C ARG A 197 -11.83 0.33 -19.88
N GLU A 198 -12.51 1.45 -19.67
CA GLU A 198 -13.28 2.16 -20.70
C GLU A 198 -12.42 3.02 -21.63
N GLY A 199 -11.09 2.97 -21.50
CA GLY A 199 -10.16 3.64 -22.44
C GLY A 199 -9.33 4.76 -21.82
N ARG A 200 -9.29 4.87 -20.49
CA ARG A 200 -8.50 5.87 -19.74
C ARG A 200 -8.93 7.33 -20.02
N ASN A 201 -8.18 8.28 -19.47
CA ASN A 201 -8.37 9.73 -19.70
C ASN A 201 -9.82 10.17 -19.55
N ARG A 202 -10.47 9.76 -18.46
CA ARG A 202 -11.88 10.01 -18.17
C ARG A 202 -12.23 9.93 -16.70
N VAL A 203 -13.43 10.41 -16.39
CA VAL A 203 -14.07 10.28 -15.09
C VAL A 203 -15.14 9.20 -15.17
N CYS A 204 -15.17 8.28 -14.18
CA CYS A 204 -16.30 7.38 -13.92
C CYS A 204 -16.79 7.64 -12.49
N ALA A 205 -18.10 7.53 -12.27
CA ALA A 205 -18.70 7.87 -11.00
C ALA A 205 -19.81 6.92 -10.59
N GLN A 206 -20.02 6.77 -9.27
CA GLN A 206 -21.11 6.03 -8.66
C GLN A 206 -21.65 6.77 -7.44
N ALA A 207 -22.98 6.88 -7.34
CA ALA A 207 -23.66 7.36 -6.15
C ALA A 207 -23.75 6.24 -5.12
N VAL A 208 -23.40 6.52 -3.86
CA VAL A 208 -23.54 5.67 -2.68
C VAL A 208 -22.87 4.29 -2.79
N VAL A 209 -22.12 3.90 -1.77
CA VAL A 209 -21.64 2.53 -1.60
C VAL A 209 -22.86 1.64 -1.31
N GLU A 210 -23.43 1.02 -2.34
CA GLU A 210 -24.32 -0.11 -2.10
C GLU A 210 -23.50 -1.19 -1.38
N HIS A 211 -24.01 -1.65 -0.26
CA HIS A 211 -23.47 -2.81 0.45
C HIS A 211 -23.56 -4.03 -0.48
N THR A 212 -22.61 -4.19 -1.38
CA THR A 212 -22.36 -5.52 -1.93
C THR A 212 -21.87 -6.35 -0.75
N ALA A 213 -22.67 -7.36 -0.39
CA ALA A 213 -22.30 -8.34 0.63
C ALA A 213 -20.83 -8.72 0.45
N PRO A 214 -20.05 -8.85 1.54
CA PRO A 214 -18.63 -9.12 1.44
C PRO A 214 -18.44 -10.28 0.47
N VAL A 215 -17.66 -10.06 -0.59
CA VAL A 215 -17.20 -11.15 -1.45
C VAL A 215 -16.46 -12.08 -0.50
N ALA A 216 -17.10 -13.22 -0.20
CA ALA A 216 -16.49 -14.25 0.62
C ALA A 216 -15.16 -14.56 -0.04
N LEU A 217 -14.07 -14.17 0.61
CA LEU A 217 -12.75 -14.63 0.22
C LEU A 217 -12.86 -16.15 0.11
N PRO A 218 -12.43 -16.77 -0.99
CA PRO A 218 -12.45 -18.22 -1.07
C PRO A 218 -11.64 -18.73 0.12
N HIS A 219 -12.34 -19.29 1.10
CA HIS A 219 -11.70 -20.04 2.16
C HIS A 219 -10.97 -21.17 1.44
N ASN A 220 -9.66 -21.03 1.32
CA ASN A 220 -8.78 -22.11 0.94
C ASN A 220 -8.77 -23.07 2.13
N THR A 221 -9.87 -23.81 2.29
CA THR A 221 -9.93 -25.03 3.09
C THR A 221 -9.18 -26.10 2.33
N GLN A 222 -7.85 -25.97 2.28
CA GLN A 222 -7.04 -27.19 2.21
C GLN A 222 -7.27 -27.89 3.55
N SER A 223 -8.22 -28.82 3.53
CA SER A 223 -8.39 -29.81 4.58
C SER A 223 -7.04 -30.51 4.73
N VAL A 224 -6.35 -30.20 5.81
CA VAL A 224 -5.24 -31.02 6.30
C VAL A 224 -5.88 -32.38 6.57
N PRO A 225 -5.47 -33.49 5.93
CA PRO A 225 -6.00 -34.81 6.24
C PRO A 225 -5.67 -35.11 7.70
N GLU A 226 -6.69 -35.32 8.51
CA GLU A 226 -6.54 -35.82 9.86
C GLU A 226 -5.70 -37.11 9.80
N ALA A 227 -4.52 -37.05 10.41
CA ALA A 227 -3.66 -38.25 10.54
C ALA A 227 -4.41 -39.28 11.36
N ASN A 228 -4.70 -40.40 10.75
CA ASN A 228 -5.33 -41.57 11.40
C ASN A 228 -4.46 -42.03 12.60
N PRO A 229 -5.00 -41.98 13.84
CA PRO A 229 -4.22 -42.34 15.04
C PRO A 229 -3.64 -43.76 15.02
N ASN A 230 -4.10 -44.61 14.14
CA ASN A 230 -3.64 -46.01 14.03
C ASN A 230 -2.38 -46.19 13.17
N GLU A 231 -1.93 -45.16 12.39
CA GLU A 231 -0.69 -45.28 11.62
C GLU A 231 0.57 -44.86 12.37
N VAL A 232 0.43 -44.12 13.47
CA VAL A 232 1.58 -43.68 14.29
C VAL A 232 2.13 -44.81 15.16
N ALA A 233 1.29 -45.80 15.50
CA ALA A 233 1.70 -46.95 16.35
C ALA A 233 2.53 -48.01 15.61
N ALA A 234 2.61 -48.00 14.29
CA ALA A 234 3.30 -49.03 13.48
C ALA A 234 4.77 -48.68 13.13
N ARG A 235 5.27 -47.48 13.50
CA ARG A 235 6.64 -47.02 13.21
C ARG A 235 7.60 -47.01 14.40
N ILE A 236 7.17 -47.52 15.58
CA ILE A 236 8.01 -47.68 16.75
C ILE A 236 8.00 -49.17 17.12
N LYS A 237 8.63 -49.98 16.32
CA LYS A 237 9.17 -51.30 16.67
C LYS A 237 10.43 -51.56 15.85
#